data_12303332cc44928fc49765fcae13d857
#
_entry.id   12303332cc44928fc49765fcae13d857
#
_cell.length_a   1.000
_cell.length_b   1.000
_cell.length_c   1.000
_cell.angle_alpha   90.00
_cell.angle_beta   90.00
_cell.angle_gamma   90.00
#
_symmetry.space_group_name_H-M   'P 1'
#
loop_
_entity.id
_entity.type
_entity.pdbx_description
1 polymer ?
#
loop_
_entity_poly.entity_id
_entity_poly.type
_entity_poly.pdbx_seq_one_letter_code
_entity_poly.pdbx_strand_id
1 'polypeptide(L)'
;MKSSLLHTAIASGLLLSTQAVLAAPPADWSAVPATDITLFYPGVSPVEWITKGTEHGGARALRKGETCADCHSEEAGDMGQKMASGQKLEPSPIAGKAPFINAKVQAAHDGQNLYLRFSWQQPAASGAAKMDAKNPVKLAYMLEAGSQVELAEQGGCWASCHGDARSMPGAADSKTKYVKNGSLASGVYYDLNQWRSGENKAYDGHIAEARVMEGGTALKGASGSQNGGNWSVVFTRALAGGQGDVKLEPGKTYNFGFAIHDDHANGRYHHVSLGYQLGIDAEAGITAKRL
;
A
#
# COMPACT_ATOMS: atom_id res chain seq x y z
N MET A 1 -45.66 -17.75 -70.58
CA MET A 1 -45.13 -18.28 -69.30
C MET A 1 -43.81 -17.58 -69.05
N LYS A 2 -43.81 -16.63 -68.10
CA LYS A 2 -42.60 -15.86 -67.73
C LYS A 2 -42.06 -16.40 -66.42
N SER A 3 -40.88 -17.02 -66.44
CA SER A 3 -40.17 -17.48 -65.25
C SER A 3 -39.41 -16.31 -64.60
N SER A 4 -39.74 -16.01 -63.37
CA SER A 4 -39.04 -15.02 -62.57
C SER A 4 -38.00 -15.73 -61.69
N LEU A 5 -36.70 -15.45 -61.90
CA LEU A 5 -35.60 -15.92 -61.11
C LEU A 5 -35.37 -14.97 -59.91
N LEU A 6 -35.62 -15.50 -58.73
CA LEU A 6 -35.39 -14.80 -57.46
C LEU A 6 -33.91 -14.98 -57.07
N HIS A 7 -33.17 -13.89 -57.00
CA HIS A 7 -31.77 -13.91 -56.52
C HIS A 7 -31.79 -13.64 -55.05
N THR A 8 -31.45 -14.65 -54.25
CA THR A 8 -31.23 -14.52 -52.81
C THR A 8 -29.80 -14.10 -52.56
N ALA A 9 -29.57 -12.86 -52.14
CA ALA A 9 -28.29 -12.37 -51.69
C ALA A 9 -28.03 -12.79 -50.23
N ILE A 10 -27.06 -13.66 -50.00
CA ILE A 10 -26.59 -14.04 -48.65
C ILE A 10 -25.57 -12.97 -48.24
N ALA A 11 -25.97 -12.10 -47.31
CA ALA A 11 -25.07 -11.17 -46.63
C ALA A 11 -24.32 -11.90 -45.50
N SER A 12 -23.05 -12.26 -45.77
CA SER A 12 -22.15 -12.81 -44.75
C SER A 12 -21.69 -11.67 -43.83
N GLY A 13 -22.33 -11.52 -42.70
CA GLY A 13 -21.88 -10.62 -41.65
C GLY A 13 -20.59 -11.16 -40.96
N LEU A 14 -19.48 -10.47 -41.16
CA LEU A 14 -18.23 -10.73 -40.43
C LEU A 14 -18.43 -10.25 -38.96
N LEU A 15 -18.66 -11.17 -38.05
CA LEU A 15 -18.60 -10.91 -36.62
C LEU A 15 -17.12 -10.74 -36.22
N LEU A 16 -16.66 -9.49 -36.13
CA LEU A 16 -15.40 -9.13 -35.49
C LEU A 16 -15.59 -9.38 -33.98
N SER A 17 -15.16 -10.54 -33.53
CA SER A 17 -14.99 -10.80 -32.10
C SER A 17 -13.83 -9.95 -31.60
N THR A 18 -14.12 -8.82 -30.96
CA THR A 18 -13.15 -8.11 -30.14
C THR A 18 -12.81 -9.00 -28.96
N GLN A 19 -11.72 -9.72 -29.03
CA GLN A 19 -11.16 -10.36 -27.86
C GLN A 19 -10.75 -9.24 -26.91
N ALA A 20 -11.42 -9.13 -25.78
CA ALA A 20 -10.95 -8.31 -24.69
C ALA A 20 -9.58 -8.86 -24.29
N VAL A 21 -8.52 -8.16 -24.65
CA VAL A 21 -7.18 -8.45 -24.13
C VAL A 21 -7.29 -8.29 -22.63
N LEU A 22 -7.19 -9.38 -21.89
CA LEU A 22 -7.12 -9.35 -20.44
C LEU A 22 -5.90 -8.49 -20.08
N ALA A 23 -6.14 -7.40 -19.41
CA ALA A 23 -5.10 -6.50 -18.95
C ALA A 23 -4.11 -7.29 -18.08
N ALA A 24 -2.87 -7.33 -18.50
CA ALA A 24 -1.80 -8.04 -17.82
C ALA A 24 -0.71 -7.04 -17.40
N PRO A 25 -0.09 -7.25 -16.23
CA PRO A 25 1.06 -6.43 -15.84
C PRO A 25 2.19 -6.56 -16.86
N PRO A 26 3.12 -5.56 -16.93
CA PRO A 26 4.28 -5.65 -17.79
C PRO A 26 5.02 -6.99 -17.61
N ALA A 27 5.29 -7.68 -18.70
CA ALA A 27 6.12 -8.89 -18.70
C ALA A 27 7.58 -8.53 -18.36
N ASP A 28 8.03 -7.36 -18.81
CA ASP A 28 9.33 -6.78 -18.50
C ASP A 28 9.15 -5.44 -17.76
N TRP A 29 9.69 -5.36 -16.56
CA TRP A 29 9.68 -4.17 -15.72
C TRP A 29 10.95 -3.32 -15.84
N SER A 30 11.92 -3.72 -16.66
CA SER A 30 13.18 -3.00 -16.79
C SER A 30 13.01 -1.57 -17.33
N ALA A 31 12.00 -1.34 -18.14
CA ALA A 31 11.66 -0.03 -18.69
C ALA A 31 10.81 0.84 -17.74
N VAL A 32 10.28 0.27 -16.66
CA VAL A 32 9.48 1.00 -15.67
C VAL A 32 10.39 1.55 -14.57
N PRO A 33 10.47 2.87 -14.36
CA PRO A 33 11.32 3.44 -13.31
C PRO A 33 10.99 2.88 -11.94
N ALA A 34 12.03 2.62 -11.15
CA ALA A 34 11.90 2.13 -9.79
C ALA A 34 12.24 3.25 -8.80
N THR A 35 11.44 3.36 -7.74
CA THR A 35 11.73 4.20 -6.58
C THR A 35 12.25 3.31 -5.45
N ASP A 36 13.42 3.62 -4.91
CA ASP A 36 13.99 2.95 -3.74
C ASP A 36 13.36 3.54 -2.47
N ILE A 37 12.84 2.68 -1.61
CA ILE A 37 12.15 3.09 -0.39
C ILE A 37 12.62 2.22 0.79
N THR A 38 13.04 2.86 1.86
CA THR A 38 13.38 2.19 3.11
C THR A 38 12.14 2.11 4.00
N LEU A 39 11.71 0.88 4.32
CA LEU A 39 10.72 0.62 5.34
C LEU A 39 11.42 0.40 6.67
N PHE A 40 10.95 1.01 7.72
CA PHE A 40 11.53 0.89 9.05
C PHE A 40 10.61 0.17 10.02
N TYR A 41 11.19 -0.42 11.05
CA TYR A 41 10.43 -0.98 12.17
C TYR A 41 9.75 0.16 12.93
N PRO A 42 8.41 0.22 13.01
CA PRO A 42 7.73 1.47 13.36
C PRO A 42 7.66 1.77 14.86
N GLY A 43 8.02 0.81 15.71
CA GLY A 43 7.86 0.99 17.15
C GLY A 43 6.41 1.28 17.58
N VAL A 44 6.25 1.95 18.71
CA VAL A 44 4.95 2.24 19.33
C VAL A 44 4.77 3.73 19.63
N SER A 45 4.96 4.58 18.62
CA SER A 45 4.78 6.03 18.78
C SER A 45 3.30 6.40 18.60
N PRO A 46 2.58 6.81 19.64
CA PRO A 46 1.22 7.33 19.47
C PRO A 46 1.23 8.66 18.73
N VAL A 47 0.17 8.99 18.02
CA VAL A 47 0.05 10.24 17.27
C VAL A 47 0.19 11.48 18.19
N GLU A 48 -0.24 11.38 19.42
CA GLU A 48 -0.11 12.44 20.40
C GLU A 48 1.36 12.78 20.71
N TRP A 49 2.23 11.78 20.78
CA TRP A 49 3.66 12.00 20.95
C TRP A 49 4.25 12.77 19.75
N ILE A 50 3.84 12.43 18.55
CA ILE A 50 4.34 13.02 17.32
C ILE A 50 3.81 14.45 17.11
N THR A 51 2.51 14.66 17.36
CA THR A 51 1.85 15.93 17.03
C THR A 51 1.86 16.94 18.17
N LYS A 52 1.94 16.48 19.44
CA LYS A 52 1.78 17.32 20.63
C LYS A 52 2.95 17.22 21.61
N GLY A 53 3.77 16.19 21.48
CA GLY A 53 4.88 15.94 22.37
C GLY A 53 5.98 17.00 22.25
N THR A 54 6.67 17.24 23.36
CA THR A 54 7.87 18.09 23.39
C THR A 54 9.13 17.32 23.02
N GLU A 55 9.09 15.99 23.10
CA GLU A 55 10.22 15.11 22.79
C GLU A 55 10.41 14.90 21.28
N HIS A 56 9.34 15.04 20.49
CA HIS A 56 9.40 15.03 19.05
C HIS A 56 9.53 16.45 18.50
N GLY A 57 10.75 16.83 18.14
CA GLY A 57 11.06 18.18 17.66
C GLY A 57 10.28 18.61 16.40
N GLY A 58 9.85 17.66 15.57
CA GLY A 58 9.08 17.87 14.34
C GLY A 58 7.60 18.23 14.53
N ALA A 59 7.05 18.18 15.76
CA ALA A 59 5.63 18.41 15.98
C ALA A 59 5.13 19.78 15.46
N ARG A 60 5.98 20.84 15.51
CA ARG A 60 5.64 22.16 14.97
C ARG A 60 5.66 22.16 13.44
N ALA A 61 6.59 21.46 12.83
CA ALA A 61 6.75 21.34 11.38
C ALA A 61 5.54 20.61 10.77
N LEU A 62 5.13 19.49 11.35
CA LEU A 62 3.90 18.75 10.97
C LEU A 62 2.65 19.67 10.98
N ARG A 63 2.48 20.48 12.02
CA ARG A 63 1.36 21.43 12.10
C ARG A 63 1.40 22.53 11.02
N LYS A 64 2.53 22.72 10.36
CA LYS A 64 2.70 23.63 9.22
C LYS A 64 2.59 22.96 7.87
N GLY A 65 2.30 21.64 7.85
CA GLY A 65 2.12 20.85 6.65
C GLY A 65 3.38 20.11 6.16
N GLU A 66 4.51 20.19 6.90
CA GLU A 66 5.68 19.37 6.57
C GLU A 66 5.37 17.88 6.74
N THR A 67 5.96 17.04 5.91
CA THR A 67 5.76 15.59 5.95
C THR A 67 6.80 14.89 6.82
N CYS A 68 6.52 13.68 7.25
CA CYS A 68 7.52 12.86 7.93
C CYS A 68 8.76 12.64 7.03
N ALA A 69 8.55 12.51 5.73
CA ALA A 69 9.61 12.30 4.75
C ALA A 69 10.55 13.51 4.61
N ASP A 70 10.05 14.75 4.77
CA ASP A 70 10.88 15.95 4.67
C ASP A 70 12.02 15.97 5.71
N CYS A 71 11.79 15.34 6.87
CA CYS A 71 12.78 15.22 7.92
C CYS A 71 13.47 13.85 7.98
N HIS A 72 12.77 12.77 7.63
CA HIS A 72 13.18 11.40 7.95
C HIS A 72 13.45 10.50 6.74
N SER A 73 13.35 10.98 5.51
CA SER A 73 13.58 10.14 4.30
C SER A 73 14.96 9.46 4.31
N GLU A 74 15.98 10.19 4.71
CA GLU A 74 17.37 9.70 4.79
C GLU A 74 17.65 8.93 6.09
N GLU A 75 16.78 9.08 7.10
CA GLU A 75 16.97 8.55 8.45
C GLU A 75 16.12 7.30 8.76
N ALA A 76 15.30 6.84 7.81
CA ALA A 76 14.37 5.73 8.04
C ALA A 76 15.07 4.46 8.56
N GLY A 77 16.28 4.17 8.06
CA GLY A 77 17.11 3.07 8.54
C GLY A 77 17.55 3.24 10.00
N ASP A 78 18.01 4.43 10.36
CA ASP A 78 18.44 4.76 11.72
C ASP A 78 17.28 4.76 12.71
N MET A 79 16.11 5.23 12.30
CA MET A 79 14.88 5.15 13.08
C MET A 79 14.55 3.69 13.40
N GLY A 80 14.55 2.84 12.38
CA GLY A 80 14.33 1.40 12.54
C GLY A 80 15.34 0.76 13.47
N GLN A 81 16.63 1.11 13.36
CA GLN A 81 17.70 0.61 14.22
C GLN A 81 17.47 0.97 15.69
N LYS A 82 17.11 2.21 15.97
CA LYS A 82 16.83 2.67 17.36
C LYS A 82 15.62 1.95 17.95
N MET A 83 14.58 1.71 17.17
CA MET A 83 13.37 1.01 17.62
C MET A 83 13.62 -0.49 17.79
N ALA A 84 14.25 -1.15 16.82
CA ALA A 84 14.55 -2.58 16.90
C ALA A 84 15.52 -2.92 18.03
N SER A 85 16.39 -1.99 18.43
CA SER A 85 17.29 -2.17 19.59
C SER A 85 16.64 -1.88 20.95
N GLY A 86 15.40 -1.38 20.98
CA GLY A 86 14.72 -0.96 22.20
C GLY A 86 15.19 0.39 22.78
N GLN A 87 16.02 1.13 22.07
CA GLN A 87 16.48 2.45 22.52
C GLN A 87 15.39 3.52 22.48
N LYS A 88 14.45 3.41 21.55
CA LYS A 88 13.37 4.39 21.36
C LYS A 88 12.07 3.70 21.02
N LEU A 89 10.99 4.10 21.69
CA LEU A 89 9.59 3.85 21.34
C LEU A 89 9.22 2.38 21.04
N GLU A 90 10.00 1.43 21.51
CA GLU A 90 9.68 0.00 21.43
C GLU A 90 10.04 -0.69 22.75
N PRO A 91 9.07 -0.86 23.65
CA PRO A 91 9.32 -1.46 24.95
C PRO A 91 9.56 -2.97 24.91
N SER A 92 9.23 -3.63 23.80
CA SER A 92 9.31 -5.08 23.64
C SER A 92 9.80 -5.46 22.24
N PRO A 93 11.03 -5.09 21.86
CA PRO A 93 11.56 -5.39 20.55
C PRO A 93 11.67 -6.89 20.33
N ILE A 94 11.39 -7.35 19.11
CA ILE A 94 11.63 -8.74 18.71
C ILE A 94 13.12 -8.91 18.49
N ALA A 95 13.76 -9.75 19.31
CA ALA A 95 15.18 -10.03 19.19
C ALA A 95 15.54 -10.59 17.80
N GLY A 96 16.53 -10.01 17.16
CA GLY A 96 16.99 -10.42 15.84
C GLY A 96 16.10 -10.00 14.66
N LYS A 97 14.99 -9.28 14.89
CA LYS A 97 14.20 -8.73 13.79
C LYS A 97 14.97 -7.62 13.09
N ALA A 98 14.95 -7.65 11.75
CA ALA A 98 15.60 -6.64 10.94
C ALA A 98 15.08 -5.23 11.30
N PRO A 99 15.95 -4.23 11.42
CA PRO A 99 15.54 -2.86 11.77
C PRO A 99 14.84 -2.15 10.62
N PHE A 100 15.16 -2.50 9.38
CA PHE A 100 14.56 -1.94 8.17
C PHE A 100 14.60 -2.93 7.01
N ILE A 101 13.83 -2.64 5.98
CA ILE A 101 13.81 -3.35 4.69
C ILE A 101 13.94 -2.32 3.58
N ASN A 102 14.92 -2.49 2.68
CA ASN A 102 14.99 -1.70 1.46
C ASN A 102 14.16 -2.37 0.38
N ALA A 103 13.21 -1.64 -0.19
CA ALA A 103 12.34 -2.11 -1.24
C ALA A 103 12.39 -1.18 -2.46
N LYS A 104 12.12 -1.76 -3.62
CA LYS A 104 11.89 -1.01 -4.86
C LYS A 104 10.40 -1.06 -5.19
N VAL A 105 9.84 0.08 -5.54
CA VAL A 105 8.46 0.21 -6.02
C VAL A 105 8.48 0.69 -7.46
N GLN A 106 7.73 0.00 -8.32
CA GLN A 106 7.53 0.36 -9.72
C GLN A 106 6.04 0.45 -9.98
N ALA A 107 5.61 1.46 -10.74
CA ALA A 107 4.21 1.69 -11.05
C ALA A 107 4.02 1.95 -12.54
N ALA A 108 3.00 1.34 -13.12
CA ALA A 108 2.61 1.56 -14.50
C ALA A 108 1.09 1.40 -14.64
N HIS A 109 0.48 1.87 -15.73
CA HIS A 109 -0.93 1.64 -16.02
C HIS A 109 -1.19 1.48 -17.51
N ASP A 110 -2.31 0.82 -17.88
CA ASP A 110 -2.75 0.64 -19.27
C ASP A 110 -3.92 1.57 -19.64
N GLY A 111 -4.31 2.47 -18.75
CA GLY A 111 -5.47 3.34 -18.86
C GLY A 111 -6.74 2.76 -18.25
N GLN A 112 -6.74 1.48 -17.86
CA GLN A 112 -7.84 0.82 -17.15
C GLN A 112 -7.40 0.28 -15.79
N ASN A 113 -6.17 -0.24 -15.72
CA ASN A 113 -5.61 -0.86 -14.52
C ASN A 113 -4.27 -0.21 -14.15
N LEU A 114 -4.07 -0.06 -12.84
CA LEU A 114 -2.79 0.21 -12.22
C LEU A 114 -2.08 -1.11 -11.96
N TYR A 115 -0.81 -1.14 -12.24
CA TYR A 115 0.12 -2.22 -11.91
C TYR A 115 1.16 -1.68 -10.94
N LEU A 116 1.23 -2.27 -9.74
CA LEU A 116 2.24 -1.94 -8.74
C LEU A 116 3.11 -3.16 -8.50
N ARG A 117 4.42 -3.01 -8.69
CA ARG A 117 5.41 -4.04 -8.37
C ARG A 117 6.25 -3.58 -7.19
N PHE A 118 6.37 -4.47 -6.20
CA PHE A 118 7.25 -4.31 -5.05
C PHE A 118 8.30 -5.42 -5.08
N SER A 119 9.56 -5.06 -4.87
CA SER A 119 10.63 -6.05 -4.76
C SER A 119 11.59 -5.69 -3.64
N TRP A 120 12.02 -6.72 -2.89
CA TRP A 120 12.95 -6.56 -1.76
C TRP A 120 13.69 -7.85 -1.47
N GLN A 121 14.86 -7.73 -0.83
CA GLN A 121 15.55 -8.87 -0.27
C GLN A 121 14.91 -9.26 1.06
N GLN A 122 14.54 -10.52 1.22
CA GLN A 122 14.04 -11.08 2.48
C GLN A 122 15.11 -10.91 3.57
N PRO A 123 14.81 -10.27 4.70
CA PRO A 123 15.70 -10.26 5.84
C PRO A 123 15.94 -11.66 6.40
N ALA A 124 17.03 -11.82 7.15
CA ALA A 124 17.25 -13.03 7.92
C ALA A 124 16.13 -13.21 8.96
N ALA A 125 15.72 -14.46 9.19
CA ALA A 125 14.71 -14.77 10.20
C ALA A 125 15.22 -14.37 11.60
N SER A 126 14.32 -13.81 12.40
CA SER A 126 14.65 -13.34 13.75
C SER A 126 14.89 -14.48 14.76
N GLY A 127 14.42 -15.68 14.47
CA GLY A 127 14.39 -16.79 15.42
C GLY A 127 13.28 -16.69 16.46
N ALA A 128 12.46 -15.63 16.44
CA ALA A 128 11.31 -15.47 17.30
C ALA A 128 10.17 -16.47 16.97
N ALA A 129 9.24 -16.64 17.88
CA ALA A 129 8.05 -17.44 17.66
C ALA A 129 7.21 -16.87 16.51
N LYS A 130 6.76 -17.75 15.62
CA LYS A 130 5.93 -17.36 14.47
C LYS A 130 4.55 -16.88 14.94
N MET A 131 4.23 -15.61 14.68
CA MET A 131 2.94 -15.02 15.03
C MET A 131 1.83 -15.40 14.05
N ASP A 132 2.18 -15.58 12.76
CA ASP A 132 1.28 -16.02 11.70
C ASP A 132 1.87 -17.28 11.06
N ALA A 133 1.42 -18.44 11.50
CA ALA A 133 1.95 -19.72 11.02
C ALA A 133 1.70 -19.93 9.51
N LYS A 134 0.64 -19.34 8.98
CA LYS A 134 0.19 -19.51 7.60
C LYS A 134 0.92 -18.62 6.60
N ASN A 135 1.18 -17.36 6.98
CA ASN A 135 1.71 -16.37 6.06
C ASN A 135 3.09 -15.88 6.51
N PRO A 136 4.18 -16.45 5.97
CA PRO A 136 5.54 -15.98 6.23
C PRO A 136 5.74 -14.51 5.90
N VAL A 137 5.11 -14.04 4.84
CA VAL A 137 5.17 -12.65 4.38
C VAL A 137 3.79 -12.15 4.01
N LYS A 138 3.50 -10.89 4.37
CA LYS A 138 2.34 -10.13 3.87
C LYS A 138 2.82 -8.77 3.43
N LEU A 139 2.31 -8.29 2.30
CA LEU A 139 2.54 -6.94 1.79
C LEU A 139 1.21 -6.22 1.68
N ALA A 140 1.11 -5.04 2.26
CA ALA A 140 -0.06 -4.18 2.15
C ALA A 140 0.33 -2.79 1.68
N TYR A 141 -0.50 -2.18 0.84
CA TYR A 141 -0.42 -0.76 0.56
C TYR A 141 -1.77 -0.08 0.79
N MET A 142 -1.72 1.21 1.02
CA MET A 142 -2.89 2.06 1.19
C MET A 142 -2.83 3.25 0.26
N LEU A 143 -4.01 3.67 -0.20
CA LEU A 143 -4.23 4.88 -0.99
C LEU A 143 -5.25 5.77 -0.28
N GLU A 144 -5.08 7.09 -0.42
CA GLU A 144 -6.05 8.07 0.07
C GLU A 144 -6.18 9.20 -0.97
N ALA A 145 -7.42 9.68 -1.17
CA ALA A 145 -7.80 10.49 -2.33
C ALA A 145 -7.53 12.00 -2.19
N GLY A 146 -6.68 12.41 -1.25
CA GLY A 146 -6.28 13.80 -1.16
C GLY A 146 -6.74 14.52 0.10
N SER A 147 -6.12 14.18 1.23
CA SER A 147 -6.18 14.94 2.50
C SER A 147 -7.54 14.97 3.19
N GLN A 148 -8.38 13.95 2.97
CA GLN A 148 -9.61 13.78 3.74
C GLN A 148 -9.32 13.14 5.11
N VAL A 149 -8.29 12.32 5.19
CA VAL A 149 -7.84 11.71 6.43
C VAL A 149 -6.76 12.60 7.06
N GLU A 150 -6.93 12.92 8.34
CA GLU A 150 -5.97 13.73 9.11
C GLU A 150 -4.56 13.10 9.06
N LEU A 151 -3.55 13.87 8.67
CA LEU A 151 -2.15 13.46 8.53
C LEU A 151 -1.87 12.42 7.42
N ALA A 152 -2.80 12.15 6.50
CA ALA A 152 -2.56 11.19 5.43
C ALA A 152 -1.39 11.59 4.53
N GLU A 153 -1.31 12.87 4.16
CA GLU A 153 -0.21 13.43 3.38
C GLU A 153 1.12 13.39 4.13
N GLN A 154 1.08 13.70 5.44
CA GLN A 154 2.28 13.77 6.25
C GLN A 154 2.86 12.39 6.58
N GLY A 155 2.02 11.42 6.90
CA GLY A 155 2.45 10.16 7.49
C GLY A 155 2.08 8.88 6.73
N GLY A 156 1.31 8.96 5.65
CA GLY A 156 0.89 7.78 4.88
C GLY A 156 0.23 6.71 5.74
N CYS A 157 0.57 5.45 5.51
CA CYS A 157 0.07 4.30 6.27
C CYS A 157 0.27 4.43 7.78
N TRP A 158 1.40 4.97 8.17
CA TRP A 158 1.76 5.14 9.57
C TRP A 158 0.75 6.02 10.31
N ALA A 159 0.28 7.10 9.69
CA ALA A 159 -0.67 8.02 10.29
C ALA A 159 -2.00 7.34 10.66
N SER A 160 -2.49 6.39 9.87
CA SER A 160 -3.74 5.68 10.18
C SER A 160 -3.58 4.68 11.31
N CYS A 161 -2.58 3.80 11.20
CA CYS A 161 -2.41 2.71 12.17
C CYS A 161 -1.97 3.21 13.55
N HIS A 162 -1.14 4.24 13.60
CA HIS A 162 -0.65 4.83 14.84
C HIS A 162 -1.50 6.01 15.32
N GLY A 163 -2.32 6.58 14.44
CA GLY A 163 -3.20 7.69 14.75
C GLY A 163 -4.20 7.36 15.85
N ASP A 164 -4.73 6.16 15.83
CA ASP A 164 -5.81 5.78 16.74
C ASP A 164 -5.70 4.35 17.29
N ALA A 165 -4.53 3.71 17.16
CA ALA A 165 -4.27 2.41 17.76
C ALA A 165 -4.03 2.54 19.26
N ARG A 166 -5.10 2.65 20.01
CA ARG A 166 -5.07 2.92 21.47
C ARG A 166 -4.49 1.77 22.32
N SER A 167 -4.10 0.69 21.68
CA SER A 167 -3.32 -0.39 22.32
C SER A 167 -1.82 -0.07 22.45
N MET A 168 -1.36 1.05 21.89
CA MET A 168 0.04 1.45 21.95
C MET A 168 0.39 2.10 23.30
N PRO A 169 1.62 1.90 23.82
CA PRO A 169 2.10 2.60 24.99
C PRO A 169 1.98 4.13 24.84
N GLY A 170 1.49 4.79 25.87
CA GLY A 170 1.29 6.24 25.88
C GLY A 170 0.00 6.71 25.19
N ALA A 171 -0.85 5.80 24.70
CA ALA A 171 -2.16 6.15 24.18
C ALA A 171 -3.09 6.70 25.28
N ALA A 172 -3.97 7.63 24.91
CA ALA A 172 -4.85 8.31 25.87
C ALA A 172 -5.98 7.42 26.41
N ASP A 173 -6.40 6.40 25.67
CA ASP A 173 -7.43 5.44 26.06
C ASP A 173 -7.20 4.06 25.43
N SER A 174 -8.06 3.10 25.70
CA SER A 174 -7.95 1.73 25.19
C SER A 174 -8.75 1.48 23.90
N LYS A 175 -9.43 2.48 23.37
CA LYS A 175 -10.23 2.32 22.15
C LYS A 175 -9.32 2.28 20.94
N THR A 176 -9.63 1.40 19.99
CA THR A 176 -8.94 1.34 18.70
C THR A 176 -9.85 1.91 17.63
N LYS A 177 -9.48 3.07 17.12
CA LYS A 177 -10.04 3.65 15.91
C LYS A 177 -8.88 3.96 14.97
N TYR A 178 -8.97 3.49 13.76
CA TYR A 178 -7.88 3.71 12.80
C TYR A 178 -7.95 5.11 12.18
N VAL A 179 -9.15 5.56 11.82
CA VAL A 179 -9.39 6.88 11.25
C VAL A 179 -10.48 7.57 12.05
N LYS A 180 -10.17 8.74 12.60
CA LYS A 180 -11.13 9.54 13.36
C LYS A 180 -12.24 10.03 12.42
N ASN A 181 -13.49 9.75 12.78
CA ASN A 181 -14.66 10.04 11.96
C ASN A 181 -14.62 9.35 10.59
N GLY A 182 -13.87 8.25 10.47
CA GLY A 182 -13.71 7.50 9.23
C GLY A 182 -15.01 6.88 8.74
N SER A 183 -15.34 7.12 7.47
CA SER A 183 -16.55 6.58 6.85
C SER A 183 -16.41 6.57 5.33
N LEU A 184 -16.82 5.49 4.68
CA LEU A 184 -16.92 5.43 3.22
C LEU A 184 -17.89 6.48 2.67
N ALA A 185 -19.00 6.71 3.37
CA ALA A 185 -20.02 7.67 2.93
C ALA A 185 -19.54 9.12 2.92
N SER A 186 -18.59 9.47 3.81
CA SER A 186 -18.01 10.81 3.87
C SER A 186 -16.70 10.92 3.06
N GLY A 187 -16.20 9.85 2.47
CA GLY A 187 -14.92 9.83 1.77
C GLY A 187 -13.69 9.84 2.68
N VAL A 188 -13.87 9.69 4.00
CA VAL A 188 -12.79 9.73 5.00
C VAL A 188 -12.33 8.31 5.29
N TYR A 189 -11.46 7.77 4.45
CA TYR A 189 -10.94 6.40 4.56
C TYR A 189 -9.66 6.21 3.75
N TYR A 190 -8.94 5.12 4.03
CA TYR A 190 -7.91 4.58 3.16
C TYR A 190 -8.44 3.36 2.42
N ASP A 191 -8.16 3.28 1.13
CA ASP A 191 -8.23 2.06 0.34
C ASP A 191 -7.06 1.15 0.72
N LEU A 192 -7.34 -0.08 1.11
CA LEU A 192 -6.37 -1.03 1.63
C LEU A 192 -6.29 -2.27 0.75
N ASN A 193 -5.15 -2.53 0.18
CA ASN A 193 -4.88 -3.74 -0.57
C ASN A 193 -3.78 -4.56 0.10
N GLN A 194 -4.00 -5.86 0.30
CA GLN A 194 -3.02 -6.73 0.94
C GLN A 194 -2.85 -8.04 0.17
N TRP A 195 -1.61 -8.46 -0.03
CA TRP A 195 -1.24 -9.80 -0.49
C TRP A 195 -0.64 -10.63 0.66
N ARG A 196 -0.94 -11.94 0.67
CA ARG A 196 -0.44 -12.89 1.68
C ARG A 196 0.23 -14.08 1.01
N SER A 197 1.47 -14.36 1.40
CA SER A 197 2.32 -15.35 0.73
C SER A 197 1.86 -16.79 0.89
N GLY A 198 1.39 -17.21 2.07
CA GLY A 198 0.97 -18.58 2.34
C GLY A 198 -0.29 -18.99 1.59
N GLU A 199 -1.11 -18.03 1.22
CA GLU A 199 -2.33 -18.22 0.41
C GLU A 199 -2.10 -17.86 -1.05
N ASN A 200 -1.05 -17.11 -1.34
CA ASN A 200 -0.84 -16.39 -2.60
C ASN A 200 -2.12 -15.66 -3.06
N LYS A 201 -2.80 -15.02 -2.10
CA LYS A 201 -4.10 -14.38 -2.26
C LYS A 201 -4.01 -12.91 -1.92
N ALA A 202 -4.74 -12.10 -2.66
CA ALA A 202 -4.92 -10.68 -2.40
C ALA A 202 -6.28 -10.40 -1.77
N TYR A 203 -6.33 -9.37 -0.95
CA TYR A 203 -7.48 -8.87 -0.22
C TYR A 203 -7.67 -7.39 -0.56
N ASP A 204 -8.90 -7.02 -0.83
CA ASP A 204 -9.34 -5.68 -1.20
C ASP A 204 -10.30 -5.16 -0.13
N GLY A 205 -9.88 -4.15 0.59
CA GLY A 205 -10.62 -3.62 1.72
C GLY A 205 -10.37 -2.14 1.94
N HIS A 206 -10.68 -1.67 3.14
CA HIS A 206 -10.49 -0.27 3.50
C HIS A 206 -10.21 -0.08 4.99
N ILE A 207 -9.75 1.10 5.35
CA ILE A 207 -9.59 1.54 6.73
C ILE A 207 -10.37 2.83 6.92
N ALA A 208 -11.43 2.73 7.69
CA ALA A 208 -12.21 3.84 8.21
C ALA A 208 -12.10 3.85 9.76
N GLU A 209 -13.17 4.00 10.53
CA GLU A 209 -13.09 3.77 11.99
C GLU A 209 -12.61 2.36 12.34
N ALA A 210 -12.91 1.38 11.49
CA ALA A 210 -12.41 0.01 11.59
C ALA A 210 -11.65 -0.39 10.33
N ARG A 211 -10.78 -1.38 10.46
CA ARG A 211 -10.12 -2.04 9.34
C ARG A 211 -11.01 -3.17 8.83
N VAL A 212 -11.38 -3.09 7.56
CA VAL A 212 -12.13 -4.11 6.82
C VAL A 212 -11.21 -4.67 5.75
N MET A 213 -11.04 -5.99 5.70
CA MET A 213 -10.06 -6.63 4.81
C MET A 213 -10.64 -7.04 3.46
N GLU A 214 -11.95 -7.09 3.33
CA GLU A 214 -12.66 -7.50 2.12
C GLU A 214 -13.84 -6.54 1.88
N GLY A 215 -14.32 -6.48 0.64
CA GLY A 215 -15.47 -5.64 0.27
C GLY A 215 -15.16 -4.57 -0.77
N GLY A 216 -13.88 -4.35 -1.09
CA GLY A 216 -13.46 -3.61 -2.26
C GLY A 216 -13.68 -4.41 -3.55
N THR A 217 -13.64 -3.72 -4.68
CA THR A 217 -13.90 -4.32 -6.01
C THR A 217 -12.88 -3.91 -7.07
N ALA A 218 -11.98 -3.00 -6.74
CA ALA A 218 -10.98 -2.52 -7.69
C ALA A 218 -9.81 -3.50 -7.86
N LEU A 219 -9.41 -4.21 -6.83
CA LEU A 219 -8.30 -5.15 -6.91
C LEU A 219 -8.67 -6.37 -7.77
N LYS A 220 -7.96 -6.57 -8.86
CA LYS A 220 -8.13 -7.73 -9.77
C LYS A 220 -7.31 -8.93 -9.32
N GLY A 221 -6.27 -8.71 -8.57
CA GLY A 221 -5.43 -9.75 -8.00
C GLY A 221 -4.04 -9.24 -7.62
N ALA A 222 -3.31 -10.11 -6.95
CA ALA A 222 -1.87 -9.96 -6.77
C ALA A 222 -1.20 -11.32 -6.83
N SER A 223 0.04 -11.32 -7.28
CA SER A 223 0.88 -12.52 -7.30
C SER A 223 2.26 -12.19 -6.73
N GLY A 224 2.79 -13.09 -5.93
CA GLY A 224 4.12 -12.96 -5.37
C GLY A 224 4.97 -14.18 -5.72
N SER A 225 6.25 -13.92 -5.95
CA SER A 225 7.27 -14.95 -6.14
C SER A 225 8.53 -14.59 -5.37
N GLN A 226 9.28 -15.63 -4.99
CA GLN A 226 10.58 -15.46 -4.34
C GLN A 226 11.64 -16.23 -5.13
N ASN A 227 12.76 -15.61 -5.37
CA ASN A 227 13.91 -16.23 -6.02
C ASN A 227 15.20 -15.79 -5.31
N GLY A 228 15.98 -16.74 -4.78
CA GLY A 228 17.23 -16.47 -4.08
C GLY A 228 17.06 -15.50 -2.90
N GLY A 229 15.94 -15.56 -2.19
CA GLY A 229 15.63 -14.64 -1.10
C GLY A 229 15.02 -13.30 -1.54
N ASN A 230 14.97 -13.00 -2.85
CA ASN A 230 14.35 -11.79 -3.36
C ASN A 230 12.86 -12.01 -3.62
N TRP A 231 12.03 -11.23 -2.98
CA TRP A 231 10.59 -11.16 -3.25
C TRP A 231 10.28 -10.23 -4.41
N SER A 232 9.29 -10.61 -5.21
CA SER A 232 8.63 -9.74 -6.18
C SER A 232 7.13 -9.96 -6.07
N VAL A 233 6.38 -8.92 -5.75
CA VAL A 233 4.92 -8.96 -5.62
C VAL A 233 4.32 -7.93 -6.57
N VAL A 234 3.39 -8.36 -7.41
CA VAL A 234 2.71 -7.50 -8.39
C VAL A 234 1.23 -7.48 -8.07
N PHE A 235 0.68 -6.28 -7.91
CA PHE A 235 -0.75 -6.03 -7.80
C PHE A 235 -1.30 -5.52 -9.13
N THR A 236 -2.50 -5.95 -9.47
CA THR A 236 -3.31 -5.41 -10.56
C THR A 236 -4.61 -4.85 -9.99
N ARG A 237 -4.88 -3.58 -10.19
CA ARG A 237 -6.02 -2.86 -9.64
C ARG A 237 -6.68 -1.98 -10.70
N ALA A 238 -8.02 -2.00 -10.81
CA ALA A 238 -8.73 -1.10 -11.70
C ALA A 238 -8.55 0.37 -11.27
N LEU A 239 -8.36 1.27 -12.24
CA LEU A 239 -8.33 2.72 -11.98
C LEU A 239 -9.70 3.25 -11.55
N ALA A 240 -10.76 2.67 -12.06
CA ALA A 240 -12.14 3.15 -11.81
C ALA A 240 -12.56 3.16 -10.34
N GLY A 241 -11.90 2.32 -9.50
CA GLY A 241 -12.31 2.16 -8.12
C GLY A 241 -13.64 1.40 -7.96
N GLY A 242 -14.20 1.47 -6.77
CA GLY A 242 -15.47 0.83 -6.40
C GLY A 242 -15.88 1.21 -4.99
N GLN A 243 -16.68 0.40 -4.34
CA GLN A 243 -17.06 0.63 -2.96
C GLN A 243 -15.84 0.38 -2.04
N GLY A 244 -15.43 1.38 -1.30
CA GLY A 244 -14.24 1.31 -0.43
C GLY A 244 -12.90 1.51 -1.16
N ASP A 245 -12.95 1.72 -2.47
CA ASP A 245 -11.77 1.92 -3.31
C ASP A 245 -11.63 3.39 -3.73
N VAL A 246 -10.41 3.89 -3.74
CA VAL A 246 -10.09 5.20 -4.30
C VAL A 246 -10.11 5.12 -5.82
N LYS A 247 -10.89 6.00 -6.47
CA LYS A 247 -10.83 6.18 -7.92
C LYS A 247 -9.52 6.88 -8.30
N LEU A 248 -8.77 6.27 -9.22
CA LEU A 248 -7.53 6.82 -9.74
C LEU A 248 -7.75 7.43 -11.13
N GLU A 249 -7.25 8.66 -11.34
CA GLU A 249 -7.47 9.41 -12.57
C GLU A 249 -6.13 9.94 -13.11
N PRO A 250 -5.90 9.87 -14.42
CA PRO A 250 -4.72 10.48 -15.03
C PRO A 250 -4.59 11.96 -14.69
N GLY A 251 -3.38 12.41 -14.48
CA GLY A 251 -3.06 13.79 -14.08
C GLY A 251 -3.23 14.09 -12.59
N LYS A 252 -3.56 13.08 -11.77
CA LYS A 252 -3.74 13.26 -10.31
C LYS A 252 -2.71 12.51 -9.49
N THR A 253 -2.51 12.96 -8.26
CA THR A 253 -1.68 12.31 -7.24
C THR A 253 -2.54 11.85 -6.06
N TYR A 254 -2.05 10.84 -5.35
CA TYR A 254 -2.73 10.17 -4.24
C TYR A 254 -1.77 9.92 -3.10
N ASN A 255 -2.21 10.10 -1.87
CA ASN A 255 -1.43 9.71 -0.71
C ASN A 255 -1.24 8.20 -0.70
N PHE A 256 0.00 7.77 -0.52
CA PHE A 256 0.42 6.38 -0.65
C PHE A 256 1.37 5.99 0.47
N GLY A 257 1.25 4.77 0.93
CA GLY A 257 2.20 4.13 1.83
C GLY A 257 2.02 2.63 1.81
N PHE A 258 3.03 1.90 2.27
CA PHE A 258 2.97 0.44 2.30
C PHE A 258 3.73 -0.17 3.47
N ALA A 259 3.42 -1.42 3.75
CA ALA A 259 3.96 -2.16 4.88
C ALA A 259 4.27 -3.60 4.51
N ILE A 260 5.36 -4.13 5.04
CA ILE A 260 5.78 -5.53 4.90
C ILE A 260 5.78 -6.19 6.27
N HIS A 261 4.99 -7.25 6.42
CA HIS A 261 5.11 -8.19 7.52
C HIS A 261 6.03 -9.30 7.05
N ASP A 262 7.24 -9.33 7.55
CA ASP A 262 8.26 -10.36 7.30
C ASP A 262 8.34 -11.35 8.46
N ASP A 263 8.98 -12.49 8.24
CA ASP A 263 9.28 -13.48 9.27
C ASP A 263 8.05 -13.86 10.12
N HIS A 264 6.92 -14.12 9.46
CA HIS A 264 5.67 -14.50 10.14
C HIS A 264 5.11 -13.42 11.10
N ALA A 265 5.51 -12.18 10.97
CA ALA A 265 5.05 -11.10 11.83
C ALA A 265 3.54 -10.87 11.67
N ASN A 266 2.90 -10.44 12.76
CA ASN A 266 1.49 -10.07 12.80
C ASN A 266 1.27 -8.78 13.62
N GLY A 267 0.08 -8.19 13.48
CA GLY A 267 -0.28 -6.97 14.18
C GLY A 267 0.69 -5.81 13.88
N ARG A 268 1.17 -5.16 14.91
CA ARG A 268 2.06 -3.99 14.81
C ARG A 268 3.51 -4.31 14.40
N TYR A 269 3.90 -5.56 14.39
CA TYR A 269 5.30 -5.99 14.14
C TYR A 269 5.64 -6.08 12.65
N HIS A 270 5.28 -5.06 11.87
CA HIS A 270 5.60 -4.95 10.45
C HIS A 270 6.59 -3.80 10.21
N HIS A 271 7.25 -3.81 9.06
CA HIS A 271 7.99 -2.65 8.57
C HIS A 271 7.06 -1.75 7.79
N VAL A 272 7.22 -0.44 7.91
CA VAL A 272 6.33 0.55 7.29
C VAL A 272 7.13 1.61 6.55
N SER A 273 6.62 2.07 5.41
CA SER A 273 7.17 3.23 4.72
C SER A 273 6.71 4.53 5.37
N LEU A 274 7.46 5.60 5.17
CA LEU A 274 6.92 6.95 5.31
C LEU A 274 5.80 7.18 4.29
N GLY A 275 5.11 8.32 4.36
CA GLY A 275 4.15 8.75 3.35
C GLY A 275 4.85 9.12 2.04
N TYR A 276 4.25 8.71 0.92
CA TYR A 276 4.65 9.04 -0.43
C TYR A 276 3.44 9.55 -1.22
N GLN A 277 3.71 10.08 -2.41
CA GLN A 277 2.66 10.38 -3.39
C GLN A 277 2.79 9.41 -4.56
N LEU A 278 1.66 8.81 -4.97
CA LEU A 278 1.51 8.05 -6.20
C LEU A 278 0.83 8.93 -7.26
N GLY A 279 1.52 9.23 -8.34
CA GLY A 279 0.98 9.96 -9.49
C GLY A 279 0.51 9.01 -10.59
N ILE A 280 -0.65 9.27 -11.18
CA ILE A 280 -1.12 8.61 -12.40
C ILE A 280 -0.92 9.60 -13.55
N ASP A 281 0.05 9.36 -14.43
CA ASP A 281 0.51 10.34 -15.44
C ASP A 281 0.81 11.74 -14.85
N ALA A 282 1.09 11.80 -13.57
CA ALA A 282 1.44 12.99 -12.82
C ALA A 282 2.79 12.77 -12.13
N GLU A 283 3.63 13.79 -12.07
CA GLU A 283 4.91 13.73 -11.40
C GLU A 283 4.71 13.59 -9.88
N ALA A 284 5.33 12.57 -9.30
CA ALA A 284 5.24 12.25 -7.88
C ALA A 284 6.45 11.43 -7.44
N GLY A 285 6.58 11.15 -6.13
CA GLY A 285 7.62 10.26 -5.61
C GLY A 285 7.57 8.86 -6.24
N ILE A 286 6.38 8.38 -6.58
CA ILE A 286 6.16 7.16 -7.38
C ILE A 286 5.23 7.56 -8.54
N THR A 287 5.67 7.39 -9.78
CA THR A 287 4.88 7.77 -10.94
C THR A 287 4.49 6.54 -11.76
N ALA A 288 3.20 6.31 -11.90
CA ALA A 288 2.64 5.35 -12.85
C ALA A 288 2.46 6.03 -14.21
N LYS A 289 3.28 5.68 -15.18
CA LYS A 289 3.12 6.10 -16.56
C LYS A 289 2.36 5.07 -17.37
N ARG A 290 1.69 5.55 -18.41
CA ARG A 290 0.98 4.67 -19.34
C ARG A 290 1.99 3.82 -20.12
N LEU A 291 1.65 2.51 -20.24
CA LEU A 291 2.41 1.53 -21.04
C LEU A 291 2.20 1.73 -22.53
#